data_348ae2c5894b430d13d4a052ec7f7568
#
_entry.id   348ae2c5894b430d13d4a052ec7f7568
#
_cell.length_a   1.000
_cell.length_b   1.000
_cell.length_c   1.000
_cell.angle_alpha   90.00
_cell.angle_beta   90.00
_cell.angle_gamma   90.00
#
_symmetry.space_group_name_H-M   'P 1'
#
loop_
_entity.id
_entity.type
_entity.pdbx_description
1 polymer ?
#
loop_
_entity_poly.entity_id
_entity_poly.type
_entity_poly.pdbx_seq_one_letter_code
_entity_poly.pdbx_strand_id
1 'polypeptide(L)'
;MSKRTFLAALASVALLAACDKSKEDEVIPVSFSSFGFYAKDNAGVLKTDYIEENVNSDVISFTLPYGTDPDALKTLVPEFTVTEGASVNVADASGAPDGKDLVSGSTPVDCSSDVQLVVFLKNNYKAYKLSVKIAEPAKWSKVAETALNVKYTPALAVNPKDGVPYVVGTSPNENGEAAPHLFKLDGAELKDVAGALAIAKADGVSLSFDPTGVPYVAFADGAFTNKYSVKRVADGKGTYVGEGGKMFGTSATFNSVSAVFPISENDVWCAHFNNTNKVAVPRRGLNLAHFDGSAWTNGVAIAGREPASYANGVFGRTINGVPYLYVYGTKTKSVPSHISLYKLDGGNWTTIFENLEVLGTDGQPVGGYSAFFSDFDIASDGTVYLLFCVLFNAADDYQIGVVKYDPATGKQVIVGGVMTDTINMTSSTTASMALDSNDVPYVPISYKDGDVMKTAVRHIDSKTKTWSELETLASNSNFSDIVFAEDGTGYIVTRETVGEDTKYVLYSTAK
;
A
#
# COMPACT_ATOMS: atom_id res chain seq x y z
N MET A 1 -4.93 -46.92 -9.09
CA MET A 1 -4.81 -47.04 -10.54
C MET A 1 -3.77 -46.03 -11.00
N SER A 2 -2.71 -46.57 -11.49
CA SER A 2 -1.63 -46.17 -12.39
C SER A 2 -1.16 -44.71 -12.39
N LYS A 3 -0.04 -44.46 -11.69
CA LYS A 3 0.90 -43.39 -11.92
C LYS A 3 1.64 -43.66 -13.24
N ARG A 4 1.57 -42.77 -14.21
CA ARG A 4 2.46 -42.80 -15.38
C ARG A 4 3.58 -41.77 -15.16
N THR A 5 4.74 -42.32 -14.84
CA THR A 5 6.05 -41.66 -14.84
C THR A 5 6.48 -41.46 -16.28
N PHE A 6 6.67 -40.24 -16.73
CA PHE A 6 7.37 -39.93 -17.98
C PHE A 6 8.87 -39.79 -17.67
N LEU A 7 9.63 -40.82 -18.01
CA LEU A 7 11.09 -40.74 -18.12
C LEU A 7 11.41 -40.22 -19.52
N ALA A 8 11.96 -38.98 -19.63
CA ALA A 8 12.60 -38.51 -20.87
C ALA A 8 13.97 -39.18 -20.97
N ALA A 9 14.12 -40.05 -21.94
CA ALA A 9 15.40 -40.69 -22.23
C ALA A 9 16.31 -39.69 -23.02
N LEU A 10 17.45 -39.35 -22.42
CA LEU A 10 18.57 -38.72 -23.15
C LEU A 10 19.14 -39.78 -24.10
N ALA A 11 18.93 -39.62 -25.38
CA ALA A 11 19.61 -40.40 -26.39
C ALA A 11 20.98 -39.79 -26.69
N SER A 12 22.03 -40.37 -26.11
CA SER A 12 23.42 -40.12 -26.49
C SER A 12 23.72 -40.78 -27.84
N VAL A 13 23.80 -40.04 -28.91
CA VAL A 13 24.29 -40.52 -30.19
C VAL A 13 25.82 -40.39 -30.20
N ALA A 14 26.50 -41.50 -29.97
CA ALA A 14 27.93 -41.60 -30.23
C ALA A 14 28.14 -41.89 -31.73
N LEU A 15 28.58 -40.92 -32.50
CA LEU A 15 29.09 -41.14 -33.85
C LEU A 15 30.60 -41.40 -33.75
N LEU A 16 30.97 -42.67 -33.99
CA LEU A 16 32.33 -43.07 -34.31
C LEU A 16 32.63 -42.63 -35.73
N ALA A 17 33.44 -41.66 -35.93
CA ALA A 17 34.08 -41.34 -37.19
C ALA A 17 35.62 -41.43 -37.04
N ALA A 18 36.24 -42.08 -38.00
CA ALA A 18 37.64 -42.47 -38.03
C ALA A 18 38.59 -41.28 -38.16
N CYS A 19 39.79 -41.47 -37.64
CA CYS A 19 41.01 -40.69 -37.70
C CYS A 19 41.23 -39.80 -38.93
N ASP A 20 41.39 -38.49 -38.69
CA ASP A 20 42.49 -37.76 -39.28
C ASP A 20 43.11 -36.84 -38.21
N LYS A 21 44.43 -36.95 -38.02
CA LYS A 21 45.19 -36.14 -37.05
C LYS A 21 45.40 -34.75 -37.62
N SER A 22 44.44 -33.88 -37.39
CA SER A 22 44.62 -32.44 -37.58
C SER A 22 43.97 -31.67 -36.47
N LYS A 23 44.79 -31.12 -35.58
CA LYS A 23 44.49 -30.13 -34.55
C LYS A 23 43.22 -30.44 -33.75
N GLU A 24 43.37 -30.86 -32.50
CA GLU A 24 42.32 -30.79 -31.51
C GLU A 24 41.77 -29.36 -31.53
N ASP A 25 40.61 -29.16 -32.10
CA ASP A 25 39.87 -27.89 -31.95
C ASP A 25 39.62 -27.73 -30.43
N GLU A 26 40.27 -26.74 -29.86
CA GLU A 26 40.13 -26.38 -28.46
C GLU A 26 38.63 -26.17 -28.19
N VAL A 27 38.02 -27.03 -27.37
CA VAL A 27 36.59 -26.94 -27.04
C VAL A 27 36.40 -25.72 -26.16
N ILE A 28 36.05 -24.59 -26.78
CA ILE A 28 35.72 -23.37 -26.05
C ILE A 28 34.36 -23.60 -25.37
N PRO A 29 34.28 -23.64 -24.02
CA PRO A 29 33.02 -23.80 -23.34
C PRO A 29 32.12 -22.57 -23.60
N VAL A 30 30.88 -22.82 -23.99
CA VAL A 30 29.88 -21.77 -24.25
C VAL A 30 28.93 -21.64 -23.07
N SER A 31 28.70 -20.43 -22.63
CA SER A 31 27.81 -20.17 -21.49
C SER A 31 27.29 -18.74 -21.48
N PHE A 32 26.18 -18.52 -20.75
CA PHE A 32 25.88 -17.20 -20.20
C PHE A 32 26.85 -16.89 -19.06
N SER A 33 27.38 -15.66 -19.03
CA SER A 33 28.04 -15.11 -17.84
C SER A 33 27.04 -14.29 -16.98
N SER A 34 26.10 -13.60 -17.60
CA SER A 34 25.00 -12.93 -16.93
C SER A 34 23.71 -13.05 -17.75
N PHE A 35 22.56 -12.96 -17.08
CA PHE A 35 21.24 -12.94 -17.70
C PHE A 35 20.27 -12.16 -16.82
N GLY A 36 19.39 -11.36 -17.42
CA GLY A 36 18.39 -10.64 -16.64
C GLY A 36 17.35 -9.92 -17.47
N PHE A 37 16.39 -9.33 -16.77
CA PHE A 37 15.40 -8.43 -17.33
C PHE A 37 15.55 -7.07 -16.64
N TYR A 38 15.92 -6.06 -17.42
CA TYR A 38 16.13 -4.70 -16.93
C TYR A 38 14.86 -3.88 -17.10
N ALA A 39 14.53 -3.06 -16.09
CA ALA A 39 13.36 -2.18 -16.11
C ALA A 39 13.40 -1.18 -17.28
N LYS A 40 14.60 -0.71 -17.67
CA LYS A 40 14.79 0.19 -18.82
C LYS A 40 14.32 -0.40 -20.15
N ASP A 41 14.50 -1.73 -20.35
CA ASP A 41 14.14 -2.45 -21.57
C ASP A 41 12.73 -3.04 -21.52
N ASN A 42 12.13 -3.09 -20.31
CA ASN A 42 10.81 -3.60 -19.99
C ASN A 42 9.94 -2.53 -19.33
N ALA A 43 10.03 -1.29 -19.84
CA ALA A 43 9.33 -0.14 -19.28
C ALA A 43 7.81 -0.36 -19.28
N GLY A 44 7.16 -0.02 -18.15
CA GLY A 44 5.74 -0.24 -17.92
C GLY A 44 5.38 -1.67 -17.48
N VAL A 45 6.35 -2.59 -17.44
CA VAL A 45 6.19 -3.97 -16.95
C VAL A 45 6.98 -4.17 -15.65
N LEU A 46 8.25 -3.78 -15.66
CA LEU A 46 9.15 -3.95 -14.52
C LEU A 46 9.48 -2.59 -13.89
N LYS A 47 9.44 -2.52 -12.56
CA LYS A 47 9.86 -1.34 -11.79
C LYS A 47 11.33 -1.42 -11.34
N THR A 48 11.87 -2.63 -11.25
CA THR A 48 13.24 -2.93 -10.83
C THR A 48 13.85 -3.96 -11.77
N ASP A 49 15.17 -4.05 -11.73
CA ASP A 49 15.92 -5.02 -12.51
C ASP A 49 15.90 -6.40 -11.83
N TYR A 50 15.83 -7.46 -12.64
CA TYR A 50 15.91 -8.86 -12.22
C TYR A 50 17.10 -9.50 -12.90
N ILE A 51 18.23 -9.65 -12.20
CA ILE A 51 19.52 -10.01 -12.80
C ILE A 51 20.12 -11.20 -12.05
N GLU A 52 20.64 -12.17 -12.81
CA GLU A 52 21.58 -13.19 -12.37
C GLU A 52 22.96 -12.86 -12.95
N GLU A 53 23.82 -12.24 -12.14
CA GLU A 53 25.15 -11.76 -12.58
C GLU A 53 26.15 -12.89 -12.85
N ASN A 54 25.91 -14.09 -12.31
CA ASN A 54 26.77 -15.26 -12.48
C ASN A 54 25.91 -16.48 -12.75
N VAL A 55 25.67 -16.79 -14.03
CA VAL A 55 24.86 -17.94 -14.43
C VAL A 55 25.65 -19.24 -14.26
N ASN A 56 25.44 -19.90 -13.13
CA ASN A 56 26.14 -21.15 -12.77
C ASN A 56 25.28 -22.41 -12.94
N SER A 57 24.02 -22.25 -13.36
CA SER A 57 23.04 -23.32 -13.54
C SER A 57 22.55 -23.38 -14.98
N ASP A 58 22.13 -24.56 -15.41
CA ASP A 58 21.44 -24.71 -16.69
C ASP A 58 19.95 -24.31 -16.60
N VAL A 59 19.49 -23.90 -15.40
CA VAL A 59 18.18 -23.34 -15.17
C VAL A 59 18.34 -21.90 -14.67
N ILE A 60 17.80 -20.96 -15.43
CA ILE A 60 17.72 -19.55 -15.11
C ILE A 60 16.28 -19.27 -14.65
N SER A 61 16.10 -18.79 -13.42
CA SER A 61 14.76 -18.64 -12.86
C SER A 61 14.56 -17.25 -12.27
N PHE A 62 13.47 -16.60 -12.66
CA PHE A 62 13.04 -15.33 -12.09
C PHE A 62 11.62 -15.45 -11.54
N THR A 63 11.39 -14.78 -10.43
CA THR A 63 10.02 -14.59 -9.90
C THR A 63 9.73 -13.10 -9.93
N LEU A 64 8.85 -12.70 -10.84
CA LEU A 64 8.36 -11.34 -10.94
C LEU A 64 7.31 -11.08 -9.83
N PRO A 65 7.11 -9.82 -9.43
CA PRO A 65 6.19 -9.51 -8.34
C PRO A 65 4.74 -9.90 -8.68
N TYR A 66 3.96 -10.20 -7.64
CA TYR A 66 2.51 -10.23 -7.77
C TYR A 66 2.01 -8.89 -8.32
N GLY A 67 0.99 -8.90 -9.18
CA GLY A 67 0.53 -7.69 -9.86
C GLY A 67 1.14 -7.47 -11.25
N THR A 68 2.25 -8.15 -11.59
CA THR A 68 2.75 -8.17 -12.99
C THR A 68 1.66 -8.70 -13.91
N ASP A 69 1.43 -8.02 -15.03
CA ASP A 69 0.46 -8.49 -16.03
C ASP A 69 0.95 -9.78 -16.68
N PRO A 70 0.19 -10.89 -16.62
CA PRO A 70 0.60 -12.14 -17.26
C PRO A 70 0.83 -12.02 -18.77
N ASP A 71 0.12 -11.11 -19.45
CA ASP A 71 0.33 -10.88 -20.87
C ASP A 71 1.68 -10.20 -21.18
N ALA A 72 2.23 -9.48 -20.22
CA ALA A 72 3.55 -8.89 -20.36
C ALA A 72 4.68 -9.93 -20.41
N LEU A 73 4.48 -11.12 -19.85
CA LEU A 73 5.44 -12.23 -19.98
C LEU A 73 5.70 -12.64 -21.43
N LYS A 74 4.77 -12.34 -22.33
CA LYS A 74 4.89 -12.69 -23.77
C LYS A 74 5.90 -11.84 -24.52
N THR A 75 6.32 -10.73 -23.94
CA THR A 75 7.15 -9.71 -24.61
C THR A 75 8.31 -9.22 -23.79
N LEU A 76 8.77 -10.00 -22.81
CA LEU A 76 9.93 -9.63 -21.99
C LEU A 76 11.20 -9.59 -22.84
N VAL A 77 11.96 -8.51 -22.69
CA VAL A 77 13.24 -8.30 -23.39
C VAL A 77 14.38 -8.64 -22.42
N PRO A 78 15.11 -9.76 -22.63
CA PRO A 78 16.25 -10.10 -21.80
C PRO A 78 17.50 -9.35 -22.23
N GLU A 79 18.34 -8.99 -21.26
CA GLU A 79 19.71 -8.56 -21.49
C GLU A 79 20.66 -9.62 -20.92
N PHE A 80 21.67 -9.98 -21.69
CA PHE A 80 22.60 -11.06 -21.30
C PHE A 80 23.99 -10.86 -21.87
N THR A 81 24.95 -11.50 -21.24
CA THR A 81 26.34 -11.63 -21.72
C THR A 81 26.66 -13.11 -21.88
N VAL A 82 27.30 -13.47 -22.99
CA VAL A 82 27.71 -14.84 -23.30
C VAL A 82 29.20 -14.91 -23.59
N THR A 83 29.72 -16.13 -23.69
CA THR A 83 31.09 -16.39 -24.22
C THR A 83 31.32 -15.58 -25.47
N GLU A 84 32.48 -14.96 -25.58
CA GLU A 84 32.88 -14.09 -26.74
C GLU A 84 32.68 -14.82 -28.07
N GLY A 85 31.97 -14.18 -28.99
CA GLY A 85 31.65 -14.69 -30.31
C GLY A 85 30.53 -15.73 -30.35
N ALA A 86 29.92 -16.10 -29.21
CA ALA A 86 28.78 -16.99 -29.19
C ALA A 86 27.50 -16.24 -29.54
N SER A 87 26.53 -16.97 -30.11
CA SER A 87 25.15 -16.52 -30.37
C SER A 87 24.16 -17.22 -29.44
N VAL A 88 22.98 -16.62 -29.30
CA VAL A 88 21.86 -17.18 -28.49
C VAL A 88 20.63 -17.28 -29.36
N ASN A 89 19.97 -18.45 -29.30
CA ASN A 89 18.68 -18.66 -29.97
C ASN A 89 17.66 -19.22 -28.99
N VAL A 90 16.39 -19.00 -29.28
CA VAL A 90 15.30 -19.77 -28.69
C VAL A 90 15.22 -21.13 -29.40
N ALA A 91 15.16 -22.20 -28.64
CA ALA A 91 15.00 -23.54 -29.21
C ALA A 91 13.55 -23.76 -29.69
N ASP A 92 13.40 -24.51 -30.77
CA ASP A 92 12.10 -24.99 -31.23
C ASP A 92 11.61 -26.18 -30.36
N ALA A 93 10.44 -26.72 -30.70
CA ALA A 93 9.84 -27.84 -29.98
C ALA A 93 10.69 -29.13 -30.03
N SER A 94 11.68 -29.23 -30.92
CA SER A 94 12.64 -30.35 -31.00
C SER A 94 13.90 -30.12 -30.16
N GLY A 95 14.05 -28.92 -29.58
CA GLY A 95 15.24 -28.50 -28.83
C GLY A 95 16.36 -27.96 -29.74
N ALA A 96 16.09 -27.78 -31.04
CA ALA A 96 17.01 -27.15 -31.96
C ALA A 96 16.83 -25.62 -31.99
N PRO A 97 17.86 -24.84 -32.28
CA PRO A 97 17.72 -23.40 -32.51
C PRO A 97 16.66 -23.12 -33.59
N ASP A 98 15.76 -22.19 -33.38
CA ASP A 98 14.71 -21.83 -34.35
C ASP A 98 15.23 -21.07 -35.58
N GLY A 99 16.52 -20.81 -35.61
CA GLY A 99 17.20 -20.07 -36.68
C GLY A 99 17.11 -18.55 -36.54
N LYS A 100 16.57 -18.03 -35.46
CA LYS A 100 16.53 -16.61 -35.16
C LYS A 100 17.45 -16.28 -34.00
N ASP A 101 18.36 -15.35 -34.23
CA ASP A 101 19.23 -14.85 -33.16
C ASP A 101 18.44 -14.06 -32.14
N LEU A 102 18.62 -14.39 -30.85
CA LEU A 102 18.17 -13.60 -29.74
C LEU A 102 19.20 -12.51 -29.45
N VAL A 103 18.83 -11.26 -29.69
CA VAL A 103 19.70 -10.10 -29.48
C VAL A 103 19.45 -9.51 -28.11
N SER A 104 20.51 -9.49 -27.28
CA SER A 104 20.51 -8.93 -25.93
C SER A 104 19.96 -7.48 -25.91
N GLY A 105 19.04 -7.16 -25.04
CA GLY A 105 18.43 -5.84 -24.87
C GLY A 105 17.50 -5.40 -26.02
N SER A 106 17.11 -6.31 -26.93
CA SER A 106 16.34 -5.91 -28.11
C SER A 106 15.25 -6.91 -28.53
N THR A 107 15.52 -8.21 -28.43
CA THR A 107 14.59 -9.23 -28.93
C THR A 107 13.66 -9.70 -27.80
N PRO A 108 12.33 -9.53 -27.92
CA PRO A 108 11.41 -10.05 -26.92
C PRO A 108 11.33 -11.58 -26.95
N VAL A 109 11.09 -12.15 -25.77
CA VAL A 109 10.89 -13.59 -25.56
C VAL A 109 9.55 -13.83 -24.88
N ASP A 110 8.79 -14.81 -25.36
CA ASP A 110 7.57 -15.26 -24.70
C ASP A 110 7.93 -16.18 -23.52
N CYS A 111 7.91 -15.61 -22.32
CA CYS A 111 8.19 -16.28 -21.06
C CYS A 111 6.90 -16.73 -20.34
N SER A 112 5.75 -16.77 -21.01
CA SER A 112 4.47 -17.27 -20.41
C SER A 112 4.51 -18.76 -20.08
N SER A 113 5.50 -19.47 -20.59
CA SER A 113 5.87 -20.83 -20.24
C SER A 113 7.40 -20.95 -20.17
N ASP A 114 7.92 -22.08 -19.68
CA ASP A 114 9.37 -22.33 -19.70
C ASP A 114 9.91 -22.27 -21.13
N VAL A 115 11.01 -21.55 -21.30
CA VAL A 115 11.67 -21.33 -22.59
C VAL A 115 13.02 -22.02 -22.59
N GLN A 116 13.36 -22.72 -23.67
CA GLN A 116 14.69 -23.26 -23.86
C GLN A 116 15.53 -22.32 -24.70
N LEU A 117 16.64 -21.84 -24.12
CA LEU A 117 17.63 -21.02 -24.79
C LEU A 117 18.86 -21.88 -25.13
N VAL A 118 19.47 -21.61 -26.29
CA VAL A 118 20.67 -22.31 -26.72
C VAL A 118 21.77 -21.28 -26.98
N VAL A 119 22.86 -21.36 -26.21
CA VAL A 119 24.10 -20.62 -26.49
C VAL A 119 24.99 -21.51 -27.38
N PHE A 120 25.44 -20.98 -28.49
CA PHE A 120 26.26 -21.77 -29.42
C PHE A 120 27.39 -20.94 -30.04
N LEU A 121 28.51 -21.64 -30.31
CA LEU A 121 29.67 -21.12 -30.98
C LEU A 121 30.27 -22.22 -31.84
N LYS A 122 30.23 -22.06 -33.16
CA LYS A 122 30.64 -23.10 -34.13
C LYS A 122 29.90 -24.42 -33.88
N ASN A 123 30.61 -25.48 -33.45
CA ASN A 123 30.03 -26.81 -33.19
C ASN A 123 29.71 -27.06 -31.71
N ASN A 124 30.00 -26.09 -30.84
CA ASN A 124 29.71 -26.19 -29.40
C ASN A 124 28.39 -25.49 -29.08
N TYR A 125 27.60 -26.12 -28.26
CA TYR A 125 26.37 -25.51 -27.75
C TYR A 125 26.08 -25.92 -26.31
N LYS A 126 25.36 -25.08 -25.63
CA LYS A 126 24.81 -25.37 -24.30
C LYS A 126 23.38 -24.86 -24.22
N ALA A 127 22.51 -25.74 -23.74
CA ALA A 127 21.10 -25.41 -23.54
C ALA A 127 20.83 -24.95 -22.11
N TYR A 128 19.93 -23.97 -21.98
CA TYR A 128 19.48 -23.41 -20.72
C TYR A 128 17.97 -23.37 -20.70
N LYS A 129 17.38 -23.68 -19.56
CA LYS A 129 15.97 -23.50 -19.31
C LYS A 129 15.73 -22.16 -18.64
N LEU A 130 15.00 -21.25 -19.29
CA LEU A 130 14.51 -20.03 -18.69
C LEU A 130 13.10 -20.25 -18.14
N SER A 131 12.90 -19.96 -16.85
CA SER A 131 11.62 -20.05 -16.18
C SER A 131 11.29 -18.71 -15.51
N VAL A 132 10.22 -18.06 -15.97
CA VAL A 132 9.75 -16.81 -15.38
C VAL A 132 8.37 -17.06 -14.78
N LYS A 133 8.21 -16.71 -13.51
CA LYS A 133 6.96 -16.87 -12.79
C LYS A 133 6.52 -15.54 -12.19
N ILE A 134 5.23 -15.39 -11.99
CA ILE A 134 4.67 -14.32 -11.17
C ILE A 134 4.49 -14.87 -9.76
N ALA A 135 4.87 -14.10 -8.76
CA ALA A 135 4.68 -14.47 -7.36
C ALA A 135 3.19 -14.65 -7.03
N GLU A 136 2.90 -15.56 -6.12
CA GLU A 136 1.56 -15.65 -5.53
C GLU A 136 1.29 -14.41 -4.65
N PRO A 137 0.02 -14.04 -4.45
CA PRO A 137 -0.32 -12.97 -3.52
C PRO A 137 0.18 -13.30 -2.12
N ALA A 138 0.58 -12.26 -1.40
CA ALA A 138 1.04 -12.39 -0.02
C ALA A 138 -0.09 -12.91 0.88
N LYS A 139 0.24 -13.83 1.80
CA LYS A 139 -0.70 -14.36 2.78
C LYS A 139 -0.54 -13.63 4.11
N TRP A 140 -1.65 -13.32 4.74
CA TRP A 140 -1.67 -12.63 6.01
C TRP A 140 -1.64 -13.60 7.19
N SER A 141 -0.83 -13.29 8.18
CA SER A 141 -0.78 -14.04 9.43
C SER A 141 -0.71 -13.10 10.63
N LYS A 142 -1.35 -13.48 11.74
CA LYS A 142 -1.25 -12.75 13.00
C LYS A 142 0.19 -12.79 13.50
N VAL A 143 0.75 -11.62 13.80
CA VAL A 143 2.14 -11.50 14.29
C VAL A 143 2.23 -10.94 15.70
N ALA A 144 1.29 -10.08 16.12
CA ALA A 144 1.33 -9.47 17.45
C ALA A 144 -0.04 -9.00 17.92
N GLU A 145 -0.16 -8.73 19.22
CA GLU A 145 -1.32 -8.07 19.82
C GLU A 145 -0.90 -7.17 20.99
N THR A 146 -1.79 -6.24 21.39
CA THR A 146 -1.58 -5.43 22.60
C THR A 146 -1.87 -6.23 23.88
N ALA A 147 -1.09 -5.99 24.91
CA ALA A 147 -1.41 -6.48 26.27
C ALA A 147 -2.58 -5.69 26.88
N LEU A 148 -2.66 -4.39 26.61
CA LEU A 148 -3.68 -3.49 27.15
C LEU A 148 -5.04 -3.65 26.45
N ASN A 149 -6.12 -3.43 27.19
CA ASN A 149 -7.45 -3.25 26.62
C ASN A 149 -7.54 -1.94 25.84
N VAL A 150 -8.17 -1.97 24.66
CA VAL A 150 -8.27 -0.84 23.76
C VAL A 150 -9.72 -0.46 23.45
N LYS A 151 -9.95 0.77 22.98
CA LYS A 151 -11.32 1.29 22.88
C LYS A 151 -11.77 1.72 21.49
N TYR A 152 -10.97 2.51 20.79
CA TYR A 152 -11.39 3.19 19.54
C TYR A 152 -10.62 2.71 18.34
N THR A 153 -10.87 3.32 17.19
CA THR A 153 -10.20 3.01 15.92
C THR A 153 -8.69 3.24 16.02
N PRO A 154 -7.86 2.25 15.66
CA PRO A 154 -6.42 2.44 15.58
C PRO A 154 -6.03 3.24 14.33
N ALA A 155 -4.81 3.79 14.33
CA ALA A 155 -4.10 4.20 13.12
C ALA A 155 -2.74 3.48 13.08
N LEU A 156 -2.35 3.05 11.89
CA LEU A 156 -1.15 2.26 11.63
C LEU A 156 -0.19 3.06 10.74
N ALA A 157 1.07 3.05 11.07
CA ALA A 157 2.12 3.59 10.21
C ALA A 157 3.42 2.79 10.38
N VAL A 158 4.22 2.73 9.32
CA VAL A 158 5.55 2.12 9.35
C VAL A 158 6.60 3.20 9.53
N ASN A 159 7.54 2.96 10.43
CA ASN A 159 8.66 3.85 10.63
C ASN A 159 9.58 3.84 9.40
N PRO A 160 9.79 4.98 8.73
CA PRO A 160 10.56 5.05 7.49
C PRO A 160 12.05 4.71 7.66
N LYS A 161 12.54 4.70 8.89
CA LYS A 161 13.96 4.45 9.17
C LYS A 161 14.28 2.97 9.38
N ASP A 162 13.41 2.21 10.04
CA ASP A 162 13.68 0.81 10.42
C ASP A 162 12.63 -0.18 9.88
N GLY A 163 11.62 0.29 9.15
CA GLY A 163 10.56 -0.55 8.60
C GLY A 163 9.61 -1.16 9.63
N VAL A 164 9.72 -0.78 10.90
CA VAL A 164 8.92 -1.36 11.98
C VAL A 164 7.53 -0.70 12.05
N PRO A 165 6.45 -1.47 12.12
CA PRO A 165 5.11 -0.93 12.26
C PRO A 165 4.85 -0.42 13.69
N TYR A 166 4.16 0.72 13.75
CA TYR A 166 3.62 1.30 14.97
C TYR A 166 2.11 1.46 14.84
N VAL A 167 1.42 1.27 15.95
CA VAL A 167 -0.02 1.46 16.08
C VAL A 167 -0.28 2.53 17.12
N VAL A 168 -1.04 3.56 16.78
CA VAL A 168 -1.62 4.45 17.78
C VAL A 168 -3.08 4.10 17.97
N GLY A 169 -3.51 4.09 19.20
CA GLY A 169 -4.89 3.84 19.54
C GLY A 169 -5.17 4.31 20.95
N THR A 170 -6.32 3.96 21.51
CA THR A 170 -6.69 4.40 22.85
C THR A 170 -6.81 3.24 23.81
N SER A 171 -6.28 3.43 24.99
CA SER A 171 -6.38 2.52 26.15
C SER A 171 -6.70 3.33 27.41
N PRO A 172 -7.18 2.72 28.48
CA PRO A 172 -7.40 3.43 29.75
C PRO A 172 -6.10 4.03 30.29
N ASN A 173 -6.14 5.31 30.69
CA ASN A 173 -5.11 5.95 31.51
C ASN A 173 -5.26 5.56 33.00
N GLU A 174 -4.44 6.14 33.87
CA GLU A 174 -4.48 5.91 35.32
C GLU A 174 -5.85 6.23 35.95
N ASN A 175 -6.63 7.10 35.34
CA ASN A 175 -7.99 7.48 35.77
C ASN A 175 -9.09 6.59 35.15
N GLY A 176 -8.73 5.58 34.33
CA GLY A 176 -9.68 4.74 33.60
C GLY A 176 -10.31 5.41 32.38
N GLU A 177 -9.84 6.60 31.98
CA GLU A 177 -10.32 7.31 30.81
C GLU A 177 -9.55 6.87 29.56
N ALA A 178 -10.23 6.86 28.40
CA ALA A 178 -9.57 6.53 27.14
C ALA A 178 -8.56 7.61 26.77
N ALA A 179 -7.29 7.23 26.65
CA ALA A 179 -6.18 8.08 26.27
C ALA A 179 -5.39 7.46 25.12
N PRO A 180 -4.73 8.24 24.25
CA PRO A 180 -3.86 7.71 23.22
C PRO A 180 -2.67 6.98 23.84
N HIS A 181 -2.36 5.83 23.26
CA HIS A 181 -1.15 5.05 23.52
C HIS A 181 -0.48 4.76 22.18
N LEU A 182 0.83 4.74 22.16
CA LEU A 182 1.62 4.38 20.99
C LEU A 182 2.26 3.01 21.23
N PHE A 183 1.93 2.07 20.36
CA PHE A 183 2.46 0.71 20.40
C PHE A 183 3.45 0.50 19.25
N LYS A 184 4.53 -0.21 19.51
CA LYS A 184 5.53 -0.64 18.53
C LYS A 184 5.56 -2.16 18.48
N LEU A 185 5.73 -2.73 17.30
CA LEU A 185 6.00 -4.16 17.15
C LEU A 185 7.35 -4.50 17.79
N ASP A 186 7.33 -5.41 18.78
CA ASP A 186 8.51 -5.95 19.46
C ASP A 186 8.32 -7.46 19.66
N GLY A 187 8.90 -8.27 18.77
CA GLY A 187 8.65 -9.70 18.71
C GLY A 187 7.19 -10.02 18.39
N ALA A 188 6.49 -10.71 19.28
CA ALA A 188 5.08 -11.09 19.14
C ALA A 188 4.11 -10.16 19.91
N GLU A 189 4.58 -9.00 20.37
CA GLU A 189 3.79 -8.04 21.12
C GLU A 189 3.75 -6.67 20.42
N LEU A 190 2.60 -6.01 20.50
CA LEU A 190 2.47 -4.57 20.29
C LEU A 190 2.72 -3.88 21.64
N LYS A 191 3.98 -3.51 21.87
CA LYS A 191 4.47 -2.96 23.13
C LYS A 191 4.20 -1.48 23.24
N ASP A 192 3.58 -1.04 24.33
CA ASP A 192 3.42 0.38 24.64
C ASP A 192 4.78 1.04 24.89
N VAL A 193 5.08 2.10 24.12
CA VAL A 193 6.40 2.73 24.13
C VAL A 193 6.51 3.99 25.00
N ALA A 194 5.38 4.54 25.48
CA ALA A 194 5.39 5.80 26.21
C ALA A 194 4.33 5.92 27.32
N GLY A 195 3.49 4.90 27.51
CA GLY A 195 2.32 4.99 28.35
C GLY A 195 1.25 5.93 27.80
N ALA A 196 0.29 6.33 28.64
CA ALA A 196 -0.78 7.22 28.21
C ALA A 196 -0.24 8.60 27.78
N LEU A 197 -0.56 9.00 26.56
CA LEU A 197 -0.12 10.30 26.01
C LEU A 197 -1.02 11.45 26.48
N ALA A 198 -2.14 11.20 27.12
CA ALA A 198 -3.03 12.21 27.67
C ALA A 198 -3.46 11.86 29.09
N ILE A 199 -3.60 12.87 29.95
CA ILE A 199 -4.03 12.74 31.35
C ILE A 199 -5.56 12.76 31.50
N ALA A 200 -6.28 13.19 30.48
CA ALA A 200 -7.72 13.23 30.40
C ALA A 200 -8.19 12.45 29.17
N LYS A 201 -9.52 12.25 29.08
CA LYS A 201 -10.12 11.59 27.91
C LYS A 201 -9.66 12.24 26.63
N ALA A 202 -9.14 11.45 25.71
CA ALA A 202 -8.67 11.89 24.40
C ALA A 202 -9.03 10.87 23.31
N ASP A 203 -9.20 11.33 22.08
CA ASP A 203 -9.70 10.55 20.95
C ASP A 203 -9.26 11.18 19.61
N GLY A 204 -9.65 10.56 18.48
CA GLY A 204 -9.36 11.09 17.15
C GLY A 204 -7.87 11.08 16.83
N VAL A 205 -7.21 9.95 17.05
CA VAL A 205 -5.77 9.79 16.93
C VAL A 205 -5.30 9.71 15.48
N SER A 206 -4.11 10.29 15.22
CA SER A 206 -3.35 10.05 13.99
C SER A 206 -1.86 9.93 14.30
N LEU A 207 -1.15 9.21 13.44
CA LEU A 207 0.26 8.85 13.61
C LEU A 207 1.02 9.19 12.32
N SER A 208 2.17 9.81 12.46
CA SER A 208 3.16 9.95 11.40
C SER A 208 4.56 10.02 11.99
N PHE A 209 5.57 9.92 11.14
CA PHE A 209 6.99 9.99 11.52
C PHE A 209 7.66 11.17 10.86
N ASP A 210 8.62 11.78 11.53
CA ASP A 210 9.56 12.64 10.86
C ASP A 210 10.58 11.81 10.04
N PRO A 211 11.36 12.43 9.14
CA PRO A 211 12.35 11.72 8.34
C PRO A 211 13.44 10.99 9.14
N THR A 212 13.60 11.30 10.43
CA THR A 212 14.55 10.61 11.32
C THR A 212 13.93 9.38 11.99
N GLY A 213 12.64 9.13 11.78
CA GLY A 213 11.91 8.01 12.34
C GLY A 213 11.32 8.26 13.74
N VAL A 214 11.25 9.51 14.18
CA VAL A 214 10.60 9.86 15.45
C VAL A 214 9.09 9.95 15.23
N PRO A 215 8.26 9.23 16.01
CA PRO A 215 6.80 9.27 15.88
C PRO A 215 6.18 10.53 16.50
N TYR A 216 5.16 11.03 15.80
CA TYR A 216 4.29 12.13 16.22
C TYR A 216 2.85 11.67 16.26
N VAL A 217 2.16 11.95 17.35
CA VAL A 217 0.76 11.58 17.57
C VAL A 217 -0.07 12.86 17.75
N ALA A 218 -1.05 13.06 16.88
CA ALA A 218 -2.07 14.10 17.05
C ALA A 218 -3.36 13.50 17.59
N PHE A 219 -4.05 14.23 18.45
CA PHE A 219 -5.30 13.78 19.08
C PHE A 219 -6.13 14.95 19.59
N ALA A 220 -7.44 14.71 19.74
CA ALA A 220 -8.33 15.61 20.45
C ALA A 220 -8.09 15.45 21.96
N ASP A 221 -7.62 16.50 22.63
CA ASP A 221 -7.10 16.46 24.00
C ASP A 221 -8.14 17.03 24.99
N GLY A 222 -8.69 16.18 25.81
CA GLY A 222 -9.69 16.55 26.84
C GLY A 222 -9.14 17.49 27.92
N ALA A 223 -7.82 17.47 28.19
CA ALA A 223 -7.20 18.37 29.16
C ALA A 223 -7.32 19.85 28.75
N PHE A 224 -7.54 20.12 27.47
CA PHE A 224 -7.69 21.49 26.92
C PHE A 224 -9.08 21.77 26.34
N THR A 225 -10.13 21.18 26.91
CA THR A 225 -11.52 21.35 26.46
C THR A 225 -11.70 20.89 25.02
N ASN A 226 -11.22 19.67 24.73
CA ASN A 226 -11.29 19.00 23.42
C ASN A 226 -10.59 19.77 22.27
N LYS A 227 -9.53 20.48 22.56
CA LYS A 227 -8.64 21.02 21.55
C LYS A 227 -7.68 19.95 21.05
N TYR A 228 -7.13 20.14 19.87
CA TYR A 228 -6.13 19.25 19.35
C TYR A 228 -4.75 19.54 19.98
N SER A 229 -4.00 18.47 20.19
CA SER A 229 -2.61 18.49 20.62
C SER A 229 -1.79 17.55 19.75
N VAL A 230 -0.50 17.86 19.59
CA VAL A 230 0.48 16.94 18.99
C VAL A 230 1.52 16.62 20.04
N LYS A 231 1.86 15.33 20.15
CA LYS A 231 3.01 14.88 20.94
C LYS A 231 4.04 14.21 20.04
N ARG A 232 5.28 14.60 20.22
CA ARG A 232 6.47 13.89 19.78
C ARG A 232 6.81 12.82 20.81
N VAL A 233 7.05 11.59 20.38
CA VAL A 233 7.37 10.47 21.28
C VAL A 233 8.82 10.06 21.06
N ALA A 234 9.67 10.31 22.05
CA ALA A 234 11.07 9.95 22.03
C ALA A 234 11.51 9.50 23.42
N ASP A 235 12.48 8.59 23.50
CA ASP A 235 13.07 8.07 24.74
C ASP A 235 12.01 7.58 25.75
N GLY A 236 10.97 6.94 25.27
CA GLY A 236 9.88 6.42 26.10
C GLY A 236 8.94 7.49 26.67
N LYS A 237 8.94 8.70 26.12
CA LYS A 237 8.16 9.83 26.63
C LYS A 237 7.49 10.63 25.53
N GLY A 238 6.22 10.96 25.72
CA GLY A 238 5.47 11.90 24.87
C GLY A 238 5.60 13.35 25.36
N THR A 239 6.18 14.23 24.54
CA THR A 239 6.29 15.68 24.81
C THR A 239 5.43 16.47 23.85
N TYR A 240 4.75 17.53 24.32
CA TYR A 240 3.97 18.38 23.45
C TYR A 240 4.88 19.09 22.42
N VAL A 241 4.44 19.15 21.19
CA VAL A 241 4.99 20.01 20.15
C VAL A 241 4.45 21.40 20.39
N GLY A 242 5.35 22.32 20.74
CA GLY A 242 4.94 23.63 21.25
C GLY A 242 4.18 23.52 22.58
N GLU A 243 3.20 24.39 22.78
CA GLU A 243 2.36 24.40 23.99
C GLU A 243 1.08 23.57 23.76
N GLY A 244 0.76 22.68 24.68
CA GLY A 244 -0.43 21.83 24.60
C GLY A 244 -1.73 22.65 24.50
N GLY A 245 -2.68 22.19 23.69
CA GLY A 245 -3.96 22.86 23.47
C GLY A 245 -3.88 24.22 22.76
N LYS A 246 -2.74 24.60 22.18
CA LYS A 246 -2.59 25.82 21.38
C LYS A 246 -2.93 25.62 19.92
N MET A 247 -2.95 24.40 19.43
CA MET A 247 -3.60 24.13 18.16
C MET A 247 -5.08 24.41 18.25
N PHE A 248 -5.60 25.07 17.23
CA PHE A 248 -7.01 25.44 17.21
C PHE A 248 -7.92 24.24 17.22
N GLY A 249 -8.84 24.27 18.06
CA GLY A 249 -10.08 23.58 18.04
C GLY A 249 -10.93 24.14 19.15
N THR A 250 -12.02 24.74 18.86
CA THR A 250 -13.04 24.93 19.86
C THR A 250 -13.98 23.76 19.72
N SER A 251 -13.94 22.86 20.69
CA SER A 251 -14.69 21.62 20.75
C SER A 251 -14.49 20.70 19.52
N ALA A 252 -13.34 20.04 19.47
CA ALA A 252 -13.29 18.77 18.77
C ALA A 252 -14.40 17.88 19.35
N THR A 253 -15.34 17.48 18.54
CA THR A 253 -16.17 16.35 18.92
C THR A 253 -15.24 15.14 18.98
N PHE A 254 -15.29 14.38 20.06
CA PHE A 254 -14.67 13.07 20.11
C PHE A 254 -15.09 12.31 18.84
N ASN A 255 -14.15 11.66 18.15
CA ASN A 255 -14.21 11.02 16.83
C ASN A 255 -13.85 11.90 15.62
N SER A 256 -13.33 13.09 15.81
CA SER A 256 -12.77 13.86 14.69
C SER A 256 -11.37 13.33 14.34
N VAL A 257 -11.18 12.90 13.13
CA VAL A 257 -9.88 12.47 12.63
C VAL A 257 -9.01 13.70 12.39
N SER A 258 -7.75 13.60 12.71
CA SER A 258 -6.72 14.58 12.38
C SER A 258 -5.67 13.95 11.48
N ALA A 259 -4.82 14.78 10.87
CA ALA A 259 -3.63 14.35 10.17
C ALA A 259 -2.43 15.15 10.68
N VAL A 260 -1.30 14.49 10.93
CA VAL A 260 -0.08 15.13 11.39
C VAL A 260 1.06 14.84 10.42
N PHE A 261 1.86 15.87 10.12
CA PHE A 261 2.95 15.81 9.15
C PHE A 261 4.19 16.48 9.74
N PRO A 262 5.02 15.72 10.45
CA PRO A 262 6.28 16.23 10.97
C PRO A 262 7.33 16.25 9.86
N ILE A 263 7.80 17.43 9.49
CA ILE A 263 8.90 17.62 8.54
C ILE A 263 10.23 17.62 9.28
N SER A 264 10.22 18.19 10.48
CA SER A 264 11.32 18.16 11.44
C SER A 264 10.77 18.43 12.84
N GLU A 265 11.63 18.40 13.85
CA GLU A 265 11.25 18.76 15.23
C GLU A 265 10.68 20.19 15.34
N ASN A 266 11.13 21.10 14.47
CA ASN A 266 10.75 22.51 14.47
C ASN A 266 9.82 22.90 13.30
N ASP A 267 9.34 21.92 12.55
CA ASP A 267 8.43 22.13 11.41
C ASP A 267 7.41 21.01 11.39
N VAL A 268 6.23 21.27 11.95
CA VAL A 268 5.16 20.27 12.07
C VAL A 268 3.85 20.88 11.58
N TRP A 269 3.22 20.19 10.65
CA TRP A 269 1.89 20.51 10.17
C TRP A 269 0.85 19.59 10.79
N CYS A 270 -0.33 20.14 11.05
CA CYS A 270 -1.47 19.35 11.49
C CYS A 270 -2.74 19.86 10.82
N ALA A 271 -3.53 18.92 10.32
CA ALA A 271 -4.82 19.20 9.74
C ALA A 271 -5.91 18.57 10.59
N HIS A 272 -6.98 19.29 10.84
CA HIS A 272 -8.12 18.78 11.56
C HIS A 272 -9.43 19.46 11.14
N PHE A 273 -10.50 18.85 11.52
CA PHE A 273 -11.82 19.32 11.20
C PHE A 273 -12.33 20.31 12.27
N ASN A 274 -12.79 21.47 11.84
CA ASN A 274 -13.38 22.47 12.76
C ASN A 274 -14.89 22.28 12.90
N ASN A 275 -15.37 21.98 14.09
CA ASN A 275 -16.80 21.76 14.34
C ASN A 275 -17.49 22.96 15.04
N THR A 276 -16.94 24.14 15.00
CA THR A 276 -17.46 25.33 15.69
C THR A 276 -17.67 26.53 14.78
N ASN A 277 -18.65 27.38 15.10
CA ASN A 277 -18.88 28.67 14.43
C ASN A 277 -18.05 29.83 15.00
N LYS A 278 -17.14 29.57 15.96
CA LYS A 278 -16.51 30.62 16.77
C LYS A 278 -15.11 31.03 16.31
N VAL A 279 -14.67 30.59 15.15
CA VAL A 279 -13.34 30.87 14.61
C VAL A 279 -13.44 31.41 13.17
N ALA A 280 -12.38 32.01 12.71
CA ALA A 280 -12.28 32.56 11.34
C ALA A 280 -12.44 31.51 10.23
N VAL A 281 -12.31 30.22 10.57
CA VAL A 281 -12.53 29.08 9.66
C VAL A 281 -14.02 28.70 9.72
N PRO A 282 -14.70 28.51 8.59
CA PRO A 282 -16.10 28.11 8.55
C PRO A 282 -16.36 26.85 9.38
N ARG A 283 -17.52 26.77 10.00
CA ARG A 283 -17.96 25.54 10.69
C ARG A 283 -17.91 24.36 9.74
N ARG A 284 -17.34 23.24 10.22
CA ARG A 284 -17.06 22.06 9.41
C ARG A 284 -16.06 22.32 8.26
N GLY A 285 -15.22 23.34 8.40
CA GLY A 285 -14.11 23.59 7.51
C GLY A 285 -12.84 22.86 7.93
N LEU A 286 -11.94 22.63 6.98
CA LEU A 286 -10.57 22.23 7.26
C LEU A 286 -9.87 23.34 8.05
N ASN A 287 -9.26 23.00 9.18
CA ASN A 287 -8.26 23.83 9.83
C ASN A 287 -6.88 23.22 9.63
N LEU A 288 -5.99 23.98 9.03
CA LEU A 288 -4.59 23.64 8.85
C LEU A 288 -3.75 24.46 9.81
N ALA A 289 -2.98 23.81 10.67
CA ALA A 289 -2.10 24.43 11.64
C ALA A 289 -0.64 24.12 11.33
N HIS A 290 0.24 25.07 11.57
CA HIS A 290 1.69 24.95 11.35
C HIS A 290 2.45 25.38 12.60
N PHE A 291 3.35 24.52 13.07
CA PHE A 291 4.34 24.81 14.11
C PHE A 291 5.68 25.13 13.43
N ASP A 292 6.21 26.33 13.70
CA ASP A 292 7.44 26.86 13.10
C ASP A 292 8.68 26.76 13.99
N GLY A 293 8.61 25.89 15.02
CA GLY A 293 9.66 25.75 16.03
C GLY A 293 9.49 26.66 17.25
N SER A 294 8.58 27.64 17.17
CA SER A 294 8.31 28.57 18.29
C SER A 294 6.84 28.54 18.72
N ALA A 295 5.92 28.61 17.76
CA ALA A 295 4.49 28.69 18.03
C ALA A 295 3.64 28.02 16.94
N TRP A 296 2.39 27.72 17.29
CA TRP A 296 1.38 27.25 16.34
C TRP A 296 0.68 28.43 15.66
N THR A 297 0.75 28.48 14.34
CA THR A 297 -0.10 29.32 13.50
C THR A 297 -1.28 28.50 13.01
N ASN A 298 -2.49 29.03 13.12
CA ASN A 298 -3.73 28.33 12.79
C ASN A 298 -4.47 28.99 11.63
N GLY A 299 -5.29 28.21 10.92
CA GLY A 299 -6.04 28.68 9.78
C GLY A 299 -5.14 29.03 8.59
N VAL A 300 -4.03 28.30 8.43
CA VAL A 300 -3.14 28.49 7.28
C VAL A 300 -3.90 28.18 6.01
N ALA A 301 -3.88 29.08 5.05
CA ALA A 301 -4.58 28.92 3.79
C ALA A 301 -3.81 27.98 2.85
N ILE A 302 -4.54 27.17 2.11
CA ILE A 302 -4.00 26.44 0.94
C ILE A 302 -4.24 27.34 -0.27
N ALA A 303 -3.19 27.59 -1.05
CA ALA A 303 -3.28 28.47 -2.21
C ALA A 303 -4.28 27.90 -3.25
N GLY A 304 -5.18 28.76 -3.69
CA GLY A 304 -6.21 28.39 -4.70
C GLY A 304 -7.43 27.67 -4.13
N ARG A 305 -7.45 27.33 -2.82
CA ARG A 305 -8.61 26.71 -2.21
C ARG A 305 -9.67 27.74 -1.87
N GLU A 306 -10.86 27.55 -2.40
CA GLU A 306 -12.03 28.29 -1.93
C GLU A 306 -12.36 27.90 -0.48
N PRO A 307 -12.65 28.85 0.42
CA PRO A 307 -13.08 28.55 1.78
C PRO A 307 -14.49 27.99 1.75
N ALA A 308 -14.67 26.84 1.15
CA ALA A 308 -15.98 26.29 0.98
C ALA A 308 -16.14 24.99 1.73
N SER A 309 -17.31 24.87 2.21
CA SER A 309 -18.02 23.61 2.31
C SER A 309 -17.54 22.67 3.41
N TYR A 310 -18.48 21.98 3.89
CA TYR A 310 -18.43 21.03 4.97
C TYR A 310 -17.41 19.92 4.70
N ALA A 311 -16.23 19.99 5.31
CA ALA A 311 -15.36 18.82 5.43
C ALA A 311 -16.05 17.81 6.36
N ASN A 312 -16.15 16.57 5.95
CA ASN A 312 -16.66 15.46 6.76
C ASN A 312 -15.52 14.60 7.29
N GLY A 313 -14.36 14.64 6.68
CA GLY A 313 -13.17 13.96 7.13
C GLY A 313 -11.90 14.56 6.55
N VAL A 314 -10.83 14.35 7.28
CA VAL A 314 -9.48 14.77 6.95
C VAL A 314 -8.58 13.59 7.21
N PHE A 315 -7.78 13.20 6.23
CA PHE A 315 -6.80 12.12 6.34
C PHE A 315 -5.45 12.63 5.82
N GLY A 316 -4.38 12.05 6.31
CA GLY A 316 -3.06 12.39 5.86
C GLY A 316 -2.17 11.18 5.77
N ARG A 317 -1.36 11.14 4.73
CA ARG A 317 -0.29 10.15 4.56
C ARG A 317 0.99 10.85 4.12
N THR A 318 2.12 10.31 4.55
CA THR A 318 3.42 10.64 3.96
C THR A 318 3.80 9.47 3.05
N ILE A 319 3.89 9.74 1.76
CA ILE A 319 4.17 8.75 0.72
C ILE A 319 5.49 9.17 0.05
N ASN A 320 6.50 8.29 0.09
CA ASN A 320 7.84 8.58 -0.43
C ASN A 320 8.43 9.90 0.11
N GLY A 321 8.23 10.16 1.41
CA GLY A 321 8.70 11.37 2.08
C GLY A 321 7.89 12.65 1.80
N VAL A 322 6.86 12.59 0.96
CA VAL A 322 5.99 13.72 0.63
C VAL A 322 4.69 13.62 1.44
N PRO A 323 4.32 14.64 2.22
CA PRO A 323 3.04 14.70 2.90
C PRO A 323 1.88 14.99 1.95
N TYR A 324 0.81 14.22 2.07
CA TYR A 324 -0.44 14.40 1.33
C TYR A 324 -1.61 14.57 2.29
N LEU A 325 -2.44 15.57 2.02
CA LEU A 325 -3.63 15.89 2.78
C LEU A 325 -4.87 15.63 1.92
N TYR A 326 -5.65 14.69 2.34
CA TYR A 326 -6.92 14.30 1.73
C TYR A 326 -8.07 14.88 2.55
N VAL A 327 -9.00 15.53 1.88
CA VAL A 327 -10.19 16.13 2.48
C VAL A 327 -11.42 15.67 1.72
N TYR A 328 -12.38 15.07 2.39
CA TYR A 328 -13.67 14.81 1.79
C TYR A 328 -14.78 15.60 2.48
N GLY A 329 -15.80 15.97 1.73
CA GLY A 329 -16.88 16.77 2.25
C GLY A 329 -18.10 16.84 1.34
N THR A 330 -19.13 17.50 1.81
CA THR A 330 -20.33 17.80 1.04
C THR A 330 -20.47 19.30 0.91
N LYS A 331 -20.79 19.80 -0.28
CA LYS A 331 -21.02 21.23 -0.51
C LYS A 331 -22.29 21.72 0.19
N THR A 332 -23.31 20.88 0.19
CA THR A 332 -24.57 21.04 0.96
C THR A 332 -25.12 19.66 1.28
N LYS A 333 -26.19 19.58 2.08
CA LYS A 333 -26.89 18.30 2.33
C LYS A 333 -27.44 17.62 1.07
N SER A 334 -27.48 18.30 -0.04
CA SER A 334 -28.10 17.85 -1.31
C SER A 334 -27.11 17.68 -2.45
N VAL A 335 -25.82 17.89 -2.22
CA VAL A 335 -24.78 17.81 -3.28
C VAL A 335 -23.86 16.64 -2.98
N PRO A 336 -23.46 15.87 -4.00
CA PRO A 336 -22.55 14.75 -3.85
C PRO A 336 -21.29 15.11 -3.06
N SER A 337 -20.70 14.11 -2.42
CA SER A 337 -19.45 14.27 -1.71
C SER A 337 -18.34 14.61 -2.67
N HIS A 338 -17.54 15.59 -2.31
CA HIS A 338 -16.38 16.02 -3.06
C HIS A 338 -15.11 15.60 -2.33
N ILE A 339 -14.08 15.30 -3.09
CA ILE A 339 -12.76 14.99 -2.60
C ILE A 339 -11.79 16.05 -3.07
N SER A 340 -10.88 16.43 -2.19
CA SER A 340 -9.74 17.29 -2.54
C SER A 340 -8.47 16.66 -2.01
N LEU A 341 -7.40 16.71 -2.80
CA LEU A 341 -6.09 16.20 -2.44
C LEU A 341 -5.05 17.30 -2.63
N TYR A 342 -4.25 17.48 -1.60
CA TYR A 342 -3.18 18.46 -1.56
C TYR A 342 -1.87 17.75 -1.21
N LYS A 343 -0.74 18.30 -1.66
CA LYS A 343 0.60 17.88 -1.25
C LYS A 343 1.38 19.04 -0.67
N LEU A 344 2.24 18.74 0.29
CA LEU A 344 3.21 19.70 0.81
C LEU A 344 4.47 19.68 -0.05
N ASP A 345 4.80 20.80 -0.66
CA ASP A 345 5.93 20.95 -1.56
C ASP A 345 6.69 22.24 -1.22
N GLY A 346 7.97 22.13 -0.84
CA GLY A 346 8.80 23.26 -0.46
C GLY A 346 8.21 24.14 0.66
N GLY A 347 7.52 23.53 1.64
CA GLY A 347 6.89 24.25 2.75
C GLY A 347 5.53 24.87 2.41
N ASN A 348 4.99 24.64 1.22
CA ASN A 348 3.70 25.14 0.79
C ASN A 348 2.76 24.00 0.38
N TRP A 349 1.50 24.10 0.80
CA TRP A 349 0.48 23.19 0.34
C TRP A 349 0.00 23.55 -1.07
N THR A 350 0.08 22.61 -1.99
CA THR A 350 -0.34 22.74 -3.39
C THR A 350 -1.46 21.77 -3.71
N THR A 351 -2.38 22.20 -4.57
CA THR A 351 -3.54 21.38 -4.99
C THR A 351 -3.13 20.39 -6.06
N ILE A 352 -3.45 19.11 -5.86
CA ILE A 352 -3.41 18.07 -6.90
C ILE A 352 -4.73 18.08 -7.65
N PHE A 353 -5.84 17.98 -6.93
CA PHE A 353 -7.19 18.24 -7.45
C PHE A 353 -8.08 18.79 -6.32
N GLU A 354 -9.12 19.50 -6.69
CA GLU A 354 -10.09 20.07 -5.76
C GLU A 354 -11.52 19.81 -6.24
N ASN A 355 -12.39 19.53 -5.28
CA ASN A 355 -13.81 19.27 -5.53
C ASN A 355 -14.07 18.16 -6.57
N LEU A 356 -13.25 17.11 -6.58
CA LEU A 356 -13.42 15.97 -7.46
C LEU A 356 -14.71 15.23 -7.11
N GLU A 357 -15.59 15.07 -8.10
CA GLU A 357 -16.73 14.15 -8.03
C GLU A 357 -16.28 12.77 -8.51
N VAL A 358 -16.44 11.75 -7.67
CA VAL A 358 -16.14 10.39 -8.06
C VAL A 358 -17.29 9.86 -8.93
N LEU A 359 -16.95 9.26 -10.08
CA LEU A 359 -17.92 8.70 -11.00
C LEU A 359 -18.07 7.19 -10.78
N GLY A 360 -19.31 6.71 -10.79
CA GLY A 360 -19.66 5.29 -10.77
C GLY A 360 -19.43 4.60 -12.10
N THR A 361 -19.74 3.31 -12.17
CA THR A 361 -19.63 2.50 -13.40
C THR A 361 -20.56 2.97 -14.52
N ASP A 362 -21.63 3.68 -14.17
CA ASP A 362 -22.59 4.29 -15.11
C ASP A 362 -22.18 5.70 -15.55
N GLY A 363 -21.00 6.18 -15.11
CA GLY A 363 -20.51 7.53 -15.40
C GLY A 363 -21.23 8.64 -14.64
N GLN A 364 -22.13 8.31 -13.71
CA GLN A 364 -22.79 9.29 -12.85
C GLN A 364 -22.00 9.47 -11.55
N PRO A 365 -22.08 10.66 -10.92
CA PRO A 365 -21.43 10.88 -9.64
C PRO A 365 -21.85 9.83 -8.62
N VAL A 366 -20.88 9.20 -7.98
CA VAL A 366 -21.07 8.33 -6.82
C VAL A 366 -21.49 9.20 -5.64
N GLY A 367 -22.78 9.43 -5.51
CA GLY A 367 -23.27 10.35 -4.51
C GLY A 367 -24.72 10.11 -4.17
N GLY A 368 -24.95 9.38 -3.10
CA GLY A 368 -26.16 9.44 -2.30
C GLY A 368 -25.92 10.30 -1.05
N TYR A 369 -26.88 10.34 -0.15
CA TYR A 369 -26.87 11.13 1.11
C TYR A 369 -25.69 10.82 2.06
N SER A 370 -24.85 9.82 1.80
CA SER A 370 -23.80 9.36 2.70
C SER A 370 -22.67 8.64 1.94
N ALA A 371 -22.00 9.31 1.00
CA ALA A 371 -20.74 8.80 0.50
C ALA A 371 -19.66 9.07 1.57
N PHE A 372 -19.09 8.00 2.11
CA PHE A 372 -17.95 8.07 3.00
C PHE A 372 -16.73 7.61 2.21
N PHE A 373 -15.87 8.56 1.87
CA PHE A 373 -14.57 8.21 1.33
C PHE A 373 -13.67 7.93 2.51
N SER A 374 -13.15 6.73 2.58
CA SER A 374 -12.50 6.28 3.79
C SER A 374 -10.97 6.30 3.70
N ASP A 375 -10.39 6.29 2.48
CA ASP A 375 -8.94 6.24 2.34
C ASP A 375 -8.46 6.59 0.93
N PHE A 376 -7.13 6.80 0.79
CA PHE A 376 -6.46 7.01 -0.48
C PHE A 376 -5.03 6.48 -0.45
N ASP A 377 -4.47 6.22 -1.62
CA ASP A 377 -3.04 6.00 -1.80
C ASP A 377 -2.59 6.48 -3.19
N ILE A 378 -1.28 6.60 -3.40
CA ILE A 378 -0.71 7.14 -4.64
C ILE A 378 0.27 6.14 -5.21
N ALA A 379 0.01 5.72 -6.43
CA ALA A 379 0.86 4.82 -7.18
C ALA A 379 2.20 5.46 -7.57
N SER A 380 3.16 4.62 -7.91
CA SER A 380 4.50 5.05 -8.32
C SER A 380 4.53 5.97 -9.54
N ASP A 381 3.50 5.90 -10.40
CA ASP A 381 3.33 6.76 -11.58
C ASP A 381 2.59 8.09 -11.27
N GLY A 382 2.23 8.34 -10.01
CA GLY A 382 1.47 9.51 -9.57
C GLY A 382 -0.05 9.38 -9.70
N THR A 383 -0.55 8.24 -10.15
CA THR A 383 -1.99 7.94 -10.15
C THR A 383 -2.52 7.83 -8.74
N VAL A 384 -3.67 8.43 -8.48
CA VAL A 384 -4.33 8.41 -7.17
C VAL A 384 -5.38 7.31 -7.11
N TYR A 385 -5.32 6.49 -6.07
CA TYR A 385 -6.36 5.50 -5.76
C TYR A 385 -7.20 6.01 -4.60
N LEU A 386 -8.51 5.98 -4.76
CA LEU A 386 -9.49 6.51 -3.82
C LEU A 386 -10.46 5.40 -3.41
N LEU A 387 -10.43 5.03 -2.15
CA LEU A 387 -11.40 4.09 -1.59
C LEU A 387 -12.69 4.83 -1.25
N PHE A 388 -13.81 4.37 -1.77
CA PHE A 388 -15.13 4.89 -1.43
C PHE A 388 -16.00 3.83 -0.79
N CYS A 389 -16.83 4.28 0.16
CA CYS A 389 -17.93 3.52 0.72
C CYS A 389 -19.19 4.37 0.56
N VAL A 390 -20.18 3.88 -0.14
CA VAL A 390 -21.38 4.65 -0.50
C VAL A 390 -22.64 3.91 -0.11
N LEU A 391 -23.59 4.66 0.47
CA LEU A 391 -24.96 4.21 0.65
C LEU A 391 -25.80 4.74 -0.52
N PHE A 392 -26.25 3.85 -1.41
CA PHE A 392 -27.18 4.20 -2.47
C PHE A 392 -28.64 4.07 -2.02
N ASN A 393 -29.40 5.15 -2.14
CA ASN A 393 -30.88 5.26 -2.19
C ASN A 393 -31.76 4.59 -1.14
N ALA A 394 -31.35 3.58 -0.42
CA ALA A 394 -32.13 2.91 0.62
C ALA A 394 -31.21 2.36 1.71
N ALA A 395 -31.78 2.08 2.87
CA ALA A 395 -31.04 1.73 4.08
C ALA A 395 -30.11 0.50 3.99
N ASP A 396 -30.09 -0.22 2.87
CA ASP A 396 -29.43 -1.50 2.74
C ASP A 396 -28.54 -1.64 1.47
N ASP A 397 -28.30 -0.56 0.73
CA ASP A 397 -27.50 -0.65 -0.50
C ASP A 397 -26.15 0.09 -0.36
N TYR A 398 -25.27 -0.51 0.41
CA TYR A 398 -23.89 -0.02 0.58
C TYR A 398 -22.96 -0.64 -0.49
N GLN A 399 -22.11 0.19 -1.08
CA GLN A 399 -21.09 -0.25 -2.03
C GLN A 399 -19.71 0.20 -1.57
N ILE A 400 -18.73 -0.68 -1.69
CA ILE A 400 -17.32 -0.35 -1.55
C ILE A 400 -16.65 -0.51 -2.91
N GLY A 401 -15.78 0.42 -3.25
CA GLY A 401 -15.00 0.35 -4.47
C GLY A 401 -13.76 1.21 -4.41
N VAL A 402 -12.88 1.02 -5.35
CA VAL A 402 -11.67 1.81 -5.52
C VAL A 402 -11.69 2.48 -6.88
N VAL A 403 -11.49 3.78 -6.91
CA VAL A 403 -11.35 4.56 -8.14
C VAL A 403 -9.88 4.88 -8.36
N LYS A 404 -9.39 4.55 -9.53
CA LYS A 404 -8.11 5.01 -10.06
C LYS A 404 -8.34 6.34 -10.77
N TYR A 405 -7.67 7.40 -10.32
CA TYR A 405 -7.74 8.74 -10.88
C TYR A 405 -6.36 9.18 -11.38
N ASP A 406 -6.28 9.58 -12.64
CA ASP A 406 -5.09 10.16 -13.24
C ASP A 406 -5.17 11.69 -13.21
N PRO A 407 -4.36 12.38 -12.35
CA PRO A 407 -4.40 13.83 -12.26
C PRO A 407 -3.99 14.57 -13.54
N ALA A 408 -3.17 13.93 -14.39
CA ALA A 408 -2.68 14.55 -15.63
C ALA A 408 -3.78 14.63 -16.72
N THR A 409 -4.66 13.62 -16.76
CA THR A 409 -5.74 13.54 -17.78
C THR A 409 -7.13 13.76 -17.23
N GLY A 410 -7.30 13.74 -15.90
CA GLY A 410 -8.60 13.77 -15.24
C GLY A 410 -9.43 12.48 -15.40
N LYS A 411 -8.84 11.41 -15.93
CA LYS A 411 -9.54 10.15 -16.19
C LYS A 411 -9.77 9.38 -14.90
N GLN A 412 -10.99 8.85 -14.73
CA GLN A 412 -11.39 7.99 -13.62
C GLN A 412 -11.75 6.59 -14.14
N VAL A 413 -11.37 5.56 -13.37
CA VAL A 413 -11.72 4.16 -13.64
C VAL A 413 -11.98 3.45 -12.33
N ILE A 414 -13.12 2.76 -12.19
CA ILE A 414 -13.36 1.85 -11.06
C ILE A 414 -12.53 0.60 -11.26
N VAL A 415 -11.69 0.30 -10.28
CA VAL A 415 -10.77 -0.84 -10.32
C VAL A 415 -11.51 -2.10 -9.89
N GLY A 416 -11.51 -3.13 -10.71
CA GLY A 416 -12.06 -4.45 -10.39
C GLY A 416 -13.58 -4.50 -10.19
N GLY A 417 -14.29 -3.40 -10.46
CA GLY A 417 -15.72 -3.28 -10.15
C GLY A 417 -15.99 -2.94 -8.68
N VAL A 418 -17.28 -2.89 -8.31
CA VAL A 418 -17.71 -2.66 -6.92
C VAL A 418 -17.74 -3.97 -6.12
N MET A 419 -17.42 -3.91 -4.84
CA MET A 419 -17.31 -5.07 -3.93
C MET A 419 -18.64 -5.37 -3.22
N THR A 420 -19.76 -5.44 -3.94
CA THR A 420 -21.11 -5.55 -3.35
C THR A 420 -21.63 -6.96 -3.19
N ASP A 421 -21.15 -7.87 -3.99
CA ASP A 421 -21.79 -9.17 -4.28
C ASP A 421 -21.61 -10.23 -3.20
N THR A 422 -20.76 -9.99 -2.20
CA THR A 422 -20.39 -11.01 -1.20
C THR A 422 -20.44 -10.52 0.25
N ILE A 423 -20.73 -9.24 0.50
CA ILE A 423 -20.67 -8.65 1.84
C ILE A 423 -21.99 -7.98 2.15
N ASN A 424 -22.66 -8.40 3.23
CA ASN A 424 -23.78 -7.66 3.77
C ASN A 424 -23.27 -6.39 4.45
N MET A 425 -23.27 -5.28 3.71
CA MET A 425 -22.76 -4.01 4.18
C MET A 425 -23.80 -3.26 4.97
N THR A 426 -23.39 -2.73 6.10
CA THR A 426 -24.22 -1.96 7.03
C THR A 426 -23.52 -0.64 7.37
N SER A 427 -24.20 0.23 8.11
CA SER A 427 -23.60 1.46 8.66
C SER A 427 -22.38 1.20 9.58
N SER A 428 -22.14 -0.04 9.98
CA SER A 428 -20.98 -0.46 10.78
C SER A 428 -19.82 -0.99 9.92
N THR A 429 -19.98 -1.08 8.61
CA THR A 429 -18.93 -1.51 7.70
C THR A 429 -17.87 -0.42 7.59
N THR A 430 -16.62 -0.80 7.76
CA THR A 430 -15.45 0.09 7.58
C THR A 430 -14.44 -0.56 6.67
N ALA A 431 -13.68 0.24 5.96
CA ALA A 431 -12.62 -0.22 5.09
C ALA A 431 -11.47 0.79 5.09
N SER A 432 -10.28 0.30 4.85
CA SER A 432 -9.08 1.09 4.56
C SER A 432 -8.37 0.54 3.33
N MET A 433 -7.37 1.22 2.81
CA MET A 433 -6.68 0.80 1.59
C MET A 433 -5.20 1.18 1.64
N ALA A 434 -4.36 0.32 1.09
CA ALA A 434 -3.00 0.68 0.71
C ALA A 434 -2.62 -0.02 -0.59
N LEU A 435 -1.68 0.57 -1.32
CA LEU A 435 -1.04 -0.05 -2.47
C LEU A 435 0.21 -0.80 -2.01
N ASP A 436 0.41 -1.99 -2.56
CA ASP A 436 1.71 -2.67 -2.40
C ASP A 436 2.79 -2.00 -3.29
N SER A 437 4.01 -2.49 -3.23
CA SER A 437 5.14 -1.98 -4.03
C SER A 437 4.92 -2.08 -5.55
N ASN A 438 3.91 -2.81 -6.00
CA ASN A 438 3.53 -2.99 -7.40
C ASN A 438 2.28 -2.21 -7.80
N ASP A 439 1.82 -1.29 -6.92
CA ASP A 439 0.59 -0.51 -7.08
C ASP A 439 -0.69 -1.37 -7.12
N VAL A 440 -0.65 -2.56 -6.51
CA VAL A 440 -1.85 -3.40 -6.33
C VAL A 440 -2.61 -2.93 -5.09
N PRO A 441 -3.87 -2.53 -5.20
CA PRO A 441 -4.66 -2.13 -4.05
C PRO A 441 -5.08 -3.34 -3.21
N TYR A 442 -4.83 -3.25 -1.91
CA TYR A 442 -5.32 -4.15 -0.87
C TYR A 442 -6.32 -3.40 0.00
N VAL A 443 -7.46 -4.02 0.26
CA VAL A 443 -8.57 -3.42 1.01
C VAL A 443 -9.02 -4.36 2.12
N PRO A 444 -8.60 -4.16 3.36
CA PRO A 444 -9.23 -4.78 4.50
C PRO A 444 -10.61 -4.16 4.73
N ILE A 445 -11.59 -5.01 4.96
CA ILE A 445 -12.99 -4.65 5.14
C ILE A 445 -13.48 -5.28 6.44
N SER A 446 -14.02 -4.45 7.34
CA SER A 446 -14.74 -4.93 8.52
C SER A 446 -16.23 -4.86 8.26
N TYR A 447 -16.90 -5.99 8.29
CA TYR A 447 -18.31 -6.14 7.92
C TYR A 447 -19.05 -7.08 8.86
N LYS A 448 -20.39 -7.03 8.82
CA LYS A 448 -21.23 -7.91 9.61
C LYS A 448 -21.63 -9.16 8.82
N ASP A 449 -21.32 -10.34 9.38
CA ASP A 449 -21.73 -11.64 8.86
C ASP A 449 -22.63 -12.32 9.91
N GLY A 450 -23.94 -12.34 9.65
CA GLY A 450 -24.94 -12.67 10.68
C GLY A 450 -24.88 -11.65 11.83
N ASP A 451 -24.60 -12.13 13.03
CA ASP A 451 -24.43 -11.29 14.23
C ASP A 451 -22.96 -11.02 14.59
N VAL A 452 -22.02 -11.53 13.81
CA VAL A 452 -20.59 -11.45 14.07
C VAL A 452 -19.96 -10.39 13.17
N MET A 453 -19.21 -9.47 13.75
CA MET A 453 -18.33 -8.61 12.97
C MET A 453 -17.07 -9.39 12.55
N LYS A 454 -16.72 -9.32 11.29
CA LYS A 454 -15.51 -9.95 10.72
C LYS A 454 -14.66 -8.91 10.02
N THR A 455 -13.37 -9.15 9.98
CA THR A 455 -12.44 -8.44 9.10
C THR A 455 -11.84 -9.41 8.10
N ALA A 456 -11.92 -9.06 6.83
CA ALA A 456 -11.31 -9.79 5.74
C ALA A 456 -10.60 -8.81 4.80
N VAL A 457 -9.64 -9.30 4.01
CA VAL A 457 -8.90 -8.51 3.05
C VAL A 457 -9.17 -9.01 1.63
N ARG A 458 -9.20 -8.07 0.70
CA ARG A 458 -9.21 -8.31 -0.76
C ARG A 458 -8.10 -7.54 -1.43
N HIS A 459 -7.70 -8.01 -2.58
CA HIS A 459 -6.77 -7.33 -3.48
C HIS A 459 -7.22 -7.53 -4.94
N ILE A 460 -6.67 -6.77 -5.86
CA ILE A 460 -6.92 -7.01 -7.29
C ILE A 460 -6.13 -8.22 -7.75
N ASP A 461 -6.81 -9.21 -8.28
CA ASP A 461 -6.18 -10.34 -8.95
C ASP A 461 -5.54 -9.88 -10.27
N SER A 462 -4.24 -10.13 -10.42
CA SER A 462 -3.47 -9.64 -11.58
C SER A 462 -3.90 -10.25 -12.91
N LYS A 463 -4.49 -11.45 -12.88
CA LYS A 463 -4.93 -12.20 -14.06
C LYS A 463 -6.33 -11.84 -14.49
N THR A 464 -7.28 -11.82 -13.55
CA THR A 464 -8.69 -11.55 -13.84
C THR A 464 -9.01 -10.06 -13.86
N LYS A 465 -8.16 -9.21 -13.28
CA LYS A 465 -8.38 -7.78 -13.06
C LYS A 465 -9.63 -7.47 -12.24
N THR A 466 -10.09 -8.44 -11.44
CA THR A 466 -11.22 -8.33 -10.52
C THR A 466 -10.74 -8.48 -9.08
N TRP A 467 -11.62 -8.19 -8.12
CA TRP A 467 -11.32 -8.40 -6.71
C TRP A 467 -11.18 -9.90 -6.40
N SER A 468 -10.15 -10.23 -5.62
CA SER A 468 -9.93 -11.61 -5.12
C SER A 468 -11.08 -12.06 -4.22
N GLU A 469 -11.14 -13.35 -3.92
CA GLU A 469 -11.97 -13.86 -2.83
C GLU A 469 -11.59 -13.19 -1.49
N LEU A 470 -12.53 -13.18 -0.55
CA LEU A 470 -12.31 -12.67 0.81
C LEU A 470 -11.36 -13.58 1.59
N GLU A 471 -10.20 -13.07 1.96
CA GLU A 471 -9.32 -13.72 2.94
C GLU A 471 -9.71 -13.23 4.34
N THR A 472 -10.41 -14.08 5.11
CA THR A 472 -10.82 -13.74 6.48
C THR A 472 -9.60 -13.70 7.39
N LEU A 473 -9.37 -12.56 8.02
CA LEU A 473 -8.32 -12.35 9.03
C LEU A 473 -8.83 -12.68 10.44
N ALA A 474 -9.97 -12.13 10.80
CA ALA A 474 -10.49 -12.21 12.17
C ALA A 474 -12.01 -12.25 12.24
N SER A 475 -12.54 -12.89 13.30
CA SER A 475 -13.91 -12.80 13.77
C SER A 475 -13.98 -11.98 15.07
N ASN A 476 -15.15 -11.40 15.36
CA ASN A 476 -15.34 -10.42 16.45
C ASN A 476 -14.40 -9.22 16.31
N SER A 477 -14.19 -8.79 15.08
CA SER A 477 -13.24 -7.77 14.70
C SER A 477 -13.94 -6.61 13.99
N ASN A 478 -13.53 -5.39 14.33
CA ASN A 478 -13.98 -4.19 13.64
C ASN A 478 -12.82 -3.19 13.56
N PHE A 479 -12.94 -2.22 12.67
CA PHE A 479 -11.95 -1.22 12.38
C PHE A 479 -10.59 -1.85 11.98
N SER A 480 -10.17 -1.55 10.79
CA SER A 480 -8.89 -1.98 10.26
C SER A 480 -8.16 -0.80 9.64
N ASP A 481 -6.84 -0.86 9.66
CA ASP A 481 -5.97 0.02 8.91
C ASP A 481 -4.86 -0.81 8.29
N ILE A 482 -4.34 -0.38 7.13
CA ILE A 482 -3.36 -1.11 6.34
C ILE A 482 -2.25 -0.20 5.86
N VAL A 483 -1.03 -0.72 5.83
CA VAL A 483 0.14 -0.06 5.26
C VAL A 483 1.10 -1.10 4.70
N PHE A 484 1.86 -0.72 3.67
CA PHE A 484 3.02 -1.49 3.21
C PHE A 484 4.31 -0.76 3.57
N ALA A 485 5.29 -1.51 4.05
CA ALA A 485 6.64 -1.03 4.26
C ALA A 485 7.39 -0.94 2.92
N GLU A 486 8.50 -0.22 2.90
CA GLU A 486 9.32 -0.02 1.71
C GLU A 486 9.89 -1.33 1.15
N ASP A 487 10.13 -2.33 2.00
CA ASP A 487 10.55 -3.68 1.61
C ASP A 487 9.43 -4.55 1.02
N GLY A 488 8.21 -4.01 0.90
CA GLY A 488 7.01 -4.70 0.41
C GLY A 488 6.25 -5.50 1.47
N THR A 489 6.72 -5.52 2.73
CA THR A 489 5.97 -6.17 3.81
C THR A 489 4.68 -5.41 4.11
N GLY A 490 3.54 -6.09 4.00
CA GLY A 490 2.24 -5.54 4.37
C GLY A 490 1.93 -5.74 5.86
N TYR A 491 1.26 -4.76 6.45
CA TYR A 491 0.73 -4.82 7.81
C TYR A 491 -0.72 -4.38 7.84
N ILE A 492 -1.56 -5.14 8.57
CA ILE A 492 -2.95 -4.78 8.86
C ILE A 492 -3.13 -4.81 10.38
N VAL A 493 -3.66 -3.73 10.94
CA VAL A 493 -4.11 -3.70 12.33
C VAL A 493 -5.63 -3.82 12.38
N THR A 494 -6.13 -4.63 13.31
CA THR A 494 -7.57 -4.77 13.59
C THR A 494 -7.83 -4.49 15.06
N ARG A 495 -9.09 -4.19 15.40
CA ARG A 495 -9.56 -4.18 16.79
C ARG A 495 -10.45 -5.41 17.02
N GLU A 496 -10.00 -6.32 17.87
CA GLU A 496 -10.63 -7.61 18.12
C GLU A 496 -11.13 -7.74 19.55
N THR A 497 -12.28 -8.38 19.71
CA THR A 497 -12.79 -8.76 21.03
C THR A 497 -12.49 -10.23 21.28
N VAL A 498 -11.67 -10.50 22.32
CA VAL A 498 -11.25 -11.84 22.73
C VAL A 498 -11.70 -12.06 24.18
N GLY A 499 -12.77 -12.81 24.36
CA GLY A 499 -13.41 -12.94 25.68
C GLY A 499 -14.02 -11.60 26.14
N GLU A 500 -13.58 -11.11 27.30
CA GLU A 500 -14.01 -9.79 27.84
C GLU A 500 -13.09 -8.65 27.41
N ASP A 501 -11.94 -8.96 26.82
CA ASP A 501 -10.93 -7.99 26.43
C ASP A 501 -11.08 -7.58 24.98
N THR A 502 -10.74 -6.32 24.70
CA THR A 502 -10.62 -5.80 23.33
C THR A 502 -9.17 -5.39 23.10
N LYS A 503 -8.59 -5.86 21.99
CA LYS A 503 -7.17 -5.68 21.68
C LYS A 503 -6.94 -5.15 20.27
N TYR A 504 -5.84 -4.46 20.04
CA TYR A 504 -5.33 -4.31 18.69
C TYR A 504 -4.50 -5.55 18.34
N VAL A 505 -4.79 -6.12 17.18
CA VAL A 505 -4.10 -7.29 16.64
C VAL A 505 -3.47 -6.91 15.33
N LEU A 506 -2.18 -7.22 15.18
CA LEU A 506 -1.41 -6.95 13.98
C LEU A 506 -1.25 -8.23 13.16
N TYR A 507 -1.55 -8.11 11.88
CA TYR A 507 -1.30 -9.11 10.85
C TYR A 507 -0.19 -8.63 9.94
N SER A 508 0.59 -9.55 9.39
CA SER A 508 1.65 -9.23 8.44
C SER A 508 1.73 -10.26 7.32
N THR A 509 2.25 -9.82 6.17
CA THR A 509 2.66 -10.68 5.06
C THR A 509 4.10 -11.17 5.21
N ALA A 510 4.84 -10.75 6.22
CA ALA A 510 6.18 -11.26 6.52
C ALA A 510 6.12 -12.76 6.80
N LYS A 511 7.08 -13.49 6.25
CA LYS A 511 7.23 -14.94 6.43
C LYS A 511 8.02 -15.26 7.69
#